data_594f8e82af62bdd4ed6945b33ed00a70
#
_entry.id   594f8e82af62bdd4ed6945b33ed00a70
#
_cell.length_a   1.000
_cell.length_b   1.000
_cell.length_c   1.000
_cell.angle_alpha   90.00
_cell.angle_beta   90.00
_cell.angle_gamma   90.00
#
_symmetry.space_group_name_H-M   'P 1'
#
loop_
_entity.id
_entity.type
_entity.pdbx_description
1 polymer ?
#
loop_
_entity_poly.entity_id
_entity_poly.type
_entity_poly.pdbx_seq_one_letter_code
_entity_poly.pdbx_strand_id
1 'polypeptide(L)'
;MNYIQTQKFSDVYVSCKTMMPFNRNTITALNVLVYMMKAKTEKMDSKQKLASTLNLAYGTKISYGLTSYGDLIQVDVRFQFVRPDWIEDENYVNKIKDIMDQALFHSVLDEENFKESVYLLKNRLLAQMDDPANLSCMYAFEMAHDKHSISIPVQGSLKDLETLTLKDVKQIYTLYMDMAKHFYICGYVD
;
A
#
# COMPACT_ATOMS: atom_id res chain seq x y z
N MET A 1 1.10 -18.74 -5.57
CA MET A 1 1.89 -18.44 -4.36
C MET A 1 3.31 -18.92 -4.61
N ASN A 2 4.30 -18.09 -4.34
CA ASN A 2 5.73 -18.42 -4.45
C ASN A 2 6.34 -18.40 -3.04
N TYR A 3 7.05 -19.48 -2.67
CA TYR A 3 7.65 -19.64 -1.35
C TYR A 3 9.15 -19.91 -1.45
N ILE A 4 9.94 -19.11 -0.76
CA ILE A 4 11.38 -19.29 -0.59
C ILE A 4 11.64 -19.66 0.87
N GLN A 5 11.78 -20.95 1.14
CA GLN A 5 12.05 -21.44 2.48
C GLN A 5 13.50 -21.17 2.85
N THR A 6 13.70 -20.50 3.98
CA THR A 6 15.05 -20.23 4.52
C THR A 6 15.01 -20.00 6.02
N GLN A 7 16.01 -20.53 6.73
CA GLN A 7 16.19 -20.33 8.17
C GLN A 7 17.20 -19.21 8.49
N LYS A 8 17.72 -18.52 7.46
CA LYS A 8 18.78 -17.50 7.66
C LYS A 8 18.29 -16.24 8.38
N PHE A 9 16.98 -15.99 8.37
CA PHE A 9 16.39 -14.75 8.91
C PHE A 9 15.55 -15.06 10.15
N SER A 10 15.53 -14.11 11.08
CA SER A 10 14.65 -14.11 12.25
C SER A 10 13.20 -13.80 11.91
N ASP A 11 12.97 -13.21 10.75
CA ASP A 11 11.67 -12.75 10.31
C ASP A 11 11.20 -13.48 9.05
N VAL A 12 9.89 -13.55 8.92
CA VAL A 12 9.19 -13.96 7.70
C VAL A 12 8.72 -12.70 6.98
N TYR A 13 8.94 -12.67 5.68
CA TYR A 13 8.47 -11.62 4.78
C TYR A 13 7.39 -12.18 3.87
N VAL A 14 6.23 -11.53 3.88
CA VAL A 14 5.13 -11.82 2.96
C VAL A 14 4.84 -10.59 2.13
N SER A 15 4.83 -10.72 0.82
CA SER A 15 4.46 -9.64 -0.13
C SER A 15 3.25 -10.08 -0.91
N CYS A 16 2.17 -9.30 -0.83
CA CYS A 16 0.98 -9.45 -1.66
C CYS A 16 1.02 -8.40 -2.77
N LYS A 17 1.20 -8.84 -4.01
CA LYS A 17 1.31 -7.97 -5.18
C LYS A 17 0.05 -8.05 -6.02
N THR A 18 -0.49 -6.88 -6.35
CA THR A 18 -1.65 -6.73 -7.23
C THR A 18 -1.26 -5.83 -8.40
N MET A 19 -1.40 -6.32 -9.62
CA MET A 19 -1.14 -5.55 -10.83
C MET A 19 -2.44 -4.89 -11.30
N MET A 20 -2.39 -3.59 -11.52
CA MET A 20 -3.53 -2.78 -11.97
C MET A 20 -3.17 -1.98 -13.23
N PRO A 21 -4.14 -1.58 -14.07
CA PRO A 21 -3.87 -0.65 -15.16
C PRO A 21 -3.30 0.68 -14.63
N PHE A 22 -2.22 1.16 -15.25
CA PHE A 22 -1.59 2.42 -14.89
C PHE A 22 -2.05 3.51 -15.85
N ASN A 23 -2.84 4.46 -15.36
CA ASN A 23 -3.25 5.60 -16.14
C ASN A 23 -3.36 6.88 -15.28
N ARG A 24 -3.26 8.04 -15.94
CA ARG A 24 -3.24 9.36 -15.31
C ARG A 24 -4.50 9.65 -14.48
N ASN A 25 -5.66 9.19 -14.92
CA ASN A 25 -6.94 9.52 -14.28
C ASN A 25 -7.18 8.75 -12.96
N THR A 26 -6.48 7.64 -12.76
CA THR A 26 -6.72 6.76 -11.59
C THR A 26 -5.58 6.76 -10.58
N ILE A 27 -4.39 7.22 -10.98
CA ILE A 27 -3.19 7.11 -10.12
C ILE A 27 -3.30 7.94 -8.84
N THR A 28 -3.88 9.13 -8.89
CA THR A 28 -4.07 9.97 -7.71
C THR A 28 -5.05 9.34 -6.74
N ALA A 29 -6.17 8.78 -7.24
CA ALA A 29 -7.13 8.02 -6.43
C ALA A 29 -6.50 6.77 -5.80
N LEU A 30 -5.65 6.04 -6.55
CA LEU A 30 -4.93 4.88 -6.04
C LEU A 30 -3.94 5.25 -4.92
N ASN A 31 -3.25 6.39 -5.04
CA ASN A 31 -2.39 6.87 -3.96
C ASN A 31 -3.20 7.18 -2.70
N VAL A 32 -4.34 7.89 -2.81
CA VAL A 32 -5.23 8.15 -1.67
C VAL A 32 -5.74 6.83 -1.07
N LEU A 33 -6.15 5.87 -1.90
CA LEU A 33 -6.55 4.54 -1.44
C LEU A 33 -5.46 3.89 -0.58
N VAL A 34 -4.21 3.90 -1.03
CA VAL A 34 -3.08 3.33 -0.28
C VAL A 34 -2.90 4.02 1.09
N TYR A 35 -3.11 5.34 1.19
CA TYR A 35 -3.10 6.04 2.47
C TYR A 35 -4.27 5.61 3.36
N MET A 36 -5.48 5.45 2.80
CA MET A 36 -6.65 4.96 3.54
C MET A 36 -6.45 3.54 4.06
N MET A 37 -5.89 2.65 3.25
CA MET A 37 -5.56 1.26 3.65
C MET A 37 -4.56 1.19 4.81
N LYS A 38 -3.65 2.17 4.91
CA LYS A 38 -2.67 2.26 6.02
C LYS A 38 -3.28 2.75 7.33
N ALA A 39 -4.41 3.42 7.29
CA ALA A 39 -4.92 4.16 8.44
C ALA A 39 -5.72 3.30 9.39
N LYS A 40 -6.70 2.56 8.88
CA LYS A 40 -7.60 1.73 9.68
C LYS A 40 -8.28 0.63 8.88
N THR A 41 -8.68 -0.42 9.58
CA THR A 41 -9.46 -1.54 9.05
C THR A 41 -10.71 -1.75 9.91
N GLU A 42 -11.61 -2.65 9.50
CA GLU A 42 -12.84 -2.92 10.24
C GLU A 42 -12.60 -3.32 11.70
N LYS A 43 -11.59 -4.18 11.96
CA LYS A 43 -11.24 -4.61 13.33
C LYS A 43 -10.28 -3.65 14.03
N MET A 44 -9.45 -2.93 13.27
CA MET A 44 -8.48 -1.95 13.76
C MET A 44 -8.91 -0.56 13.30
N ASP A 45 -9.94 -0.04 13.96
CA ASP A 45 -10.72 1.16 13.61
C ASP A 45 -10.02 2.50 13.87
N SER A 46 -8.80 2.45 14.40
CA SER A 46 -7.96 3.61 14.64
C SER A 46 -6.47 3.29 14.47
N LYS A 47 -5.67 4.31 14.16
CA LYS A 47 -4.20 4.18 14.07
C LYS A 47 -3.57 3.67 15.37
N GLN A 48 -4.12 4.09 16.51
CA GLN A 48 -3.65 3.65 17.82
C GLN A 48 -3.91 2.15 18.02
N LYS A 49 -5.12 1.68 17.68
CA LYS A 49 -5.51 0.28 17.79
C LYS A 49 -4.71 -0.58 16.80
N LEU A 50 -4.50 -0.09 15.56
CA LEU A 50 -3.64 -0.75 14.59
C LEU A 50 -2.21 -0.90 15.13
N ALA A 51 -1.60 0.19 15.61
CA ALA A 51 -0.25 0.17 16.17
C ALA A 51 -0.15 -0.77 17.40
N SER A 52 -1.14 -0.73 18.30
CA SER A 52 -1.21 -1.62 19.47
C SER A 52 -1.32 -3.10 19.04
N THR A 53 -2.18 -3.41 18.07
CA THR A 53 -2.35 -4.78 17.54
C THR A 53 -1.04 -5.31 16.93
N LEU A 54 -0.35 -4.48 16.14
CA LEU A 54 0.94 -4.85 15.54
C LEU A 54 2.03 -5.07 16.60
N ASN A 55 2.06 -4.23 17.64
CA ASN A 55 2.99 -4.40 18.76
C ASN A 55 2.71 -5.68 19.57
N LEU A 56 1.43 -5.98 19.84
CA LEU A 56 1.01 -7.21 20.50
C LEU A 56 1.24 -8.46 19.65
N ALA A 57 1.42 -8.29 18.34
CA ALA A 57 1.88 -9.35 17.42
C ALA A 57 3.41 -9.31 17.23
N TYR A 58 4.14 -9.09 18.32
CA TYR A 58 5.61 -9.08 18.39
C TYR A 58 6.27 -8.09 17.43
N GLY A 59 5.67 -6.91 17.26
CA GLY A 59 6.21 -5.85 16.42
C GLY A 59 6.08 -6.12 14.93
N THR A 60 5.05 -6.84 14.52
CA THR A 60 4.70 -7.05 13.10
C THR A 60 4.64 -5.71 12.37
N LYS A 61 5.20 -5.67 11.16
CA LYS A 61 5.24 -4.47 10.33
C LYS A 61 4.41 -4.67 9.07
N ILE A 62 3.67 -3.63 8.69
CA ILE A 62 2.95 -3.58 7.40
C ILE A 62 3.50 -2.37 6.63
N SER A 63 3.81 -2.58 5.37
CA SER A 63 4.21 -1.51 4.46
C SER A 63 3.48 -1.63 3.12
N TYR A 64 3.22 -0.50 2.50
CA TYR A 64 2.52 -0.42 1.23
C TYR A 64 3.39 0.36 0.24
N GLY A 65 3.49 -0.14 -0.98
CA GLY A 65 4.26 0.46 -2.05
C GLY A 65 3.50 0.50 -3.37
N LEU A 66 3.80 1.50 -4.18
CA LEU A 66 3.37 1.60 -5.57
C LEU A 66 4.59 1.62 -6.46
N THR A 67 4.60 0.79 -7.50
CA THR A 67 5.70 0.74 -8.48
C THR A 67 5.12 0.57 -9.87
N SER A 68 5.50 1.45 -10.80
CA SER A 68 5.06 1.36 -12.20
C SER A 68 5.94 0.41 -13.01
N TYR A 69 5.32 -0.33 -13.90
CA TYR A 69 5.93 -1.23 -14.86
C TYR A 69 5.28 -1.03 -16.23
N GLY A 70 5.74 -0.04 -17.00
CA GLY A 70 5.10 0.33 -18.25
C GLY A 70 3.65 0.77 -18.03
N ASP A 71 2.70 0.09 -18.65
CA ASP A 71 1.26 0.39 -18.56
C ASP A 71 0.56 -0.26 -17.37
N LEU A 72 1.32 -0.86 -16.47
CA LEU A 72 0.82 -1.46 -15.24
C LEU A 72 1.41 -0.78 -14.01
N ILE A 73 0.62 -0.71 -12.95
CA ILE A 73 1.09 -0.32 -11.62
C ILE A 73 0.90 -1.47 -10.64
N GLN A 74 1.94 -1.77 -9.89
CA GLN A 74 1.92 -2.77 -8.84
C GLN A 74 1.59 -2.10 -7.51
N VAL A 75 0.54 -2.56 -6.86
CA VAL A 75 0.29 -2.34 -5.44
C VAL A 75 0.95 -3.49 -4.68
N ASP A 76 1.88 -3.17 -3.79
CA ASP A 76 2.63 -4.15 -3.00
C ASP A 76 2.35 -3.92 -1.51
N VAL A 77 1.65 -4.86 -0.89
CA VAL A 77 1.41 -4.86 0.56
C VAL A 77 2.34 -5.89 1.17
N ARG A 78 3.26 -5.42 2.01
CA ARG A 78 4.31 -6.25 2.63
C ARG A 78 4.09 -6.37 4.12
N PHE A 79 4.26 -7.59 4.59
CA PHE A 79 4.22 -7.95 6.00
C PHE A 79 5.59 -8.50 6.40
N GLN A 80 6.07 -8.06 7.58
CA GLN A 80 7.27 -8.59 8.20
C GLN A 80 6.91 -8.96 9.64
N PHE A 81 7.15 -10.19 10.02
CA PHE A 81 6.84 -10.69 11.35
C PHE A 81 7.85 -11.75 11.80
N VAL A 82 7.99 -11.94 13.10
CA VAL A 82 8.92 -12.90 13.69
C VAL A 82 8.55 -14.31 13.27
N ARG A 83 9.54 -15.17 13.08
CA ARG A 83 9.34 -16.59 12.74
C ARG A 83 8.45 -17.27 13.79
N PRO A 84 7.39 -18.01 13.34
CA PRO A 84 6.46 -18.66 14.27
C PRO A 84 7.12 -19.65 15.23
N ASP A 85 8.14 -20.37 14.78
CA ASP A 85 8.88 -21.36 15.61
C ASP A 85 9.69 -20.75 16.76
N TRP A 86 9.81 -19.41 16.80
CA TRP A 86 10.46 -18.67 17.90
C TRP A 86 9.46 -18.14 18.93
N ILE A 87 8.17 -18.29 18.67
CA ILE A 87 7.09 -17.72 19.48
C ILE A 87 6.30 -18.86 20.15
N GLU A 88 6.24 -18.84 21.47
CA GLU A 88 5.50 -19.85 22.26
C GLU A 88 3.97 -19.63 22.31
N ASP A 89 3.45 -18.58 21.63
CA ASP A 89 2.02 -18.27 21.55
C ASP A 89 1.34 -19.11 20.45
N GLU A 90 0.58 -20.13 20.83
CA GLU A 90 -0.15 -21.01 19.92
C GLU A 90 -1.12 -20.26 18.96
N ASN A 91 -1.58 -19.07 19.37
CA ASN A 91 -2.47 -18.24 18.57
C ASN A 91 -1.72 -17.24 17.67
N TYR A 92 -0.40 -17.22 17.71
CA TYR A 92 0.40 -16.21 16.98
C TYR A 92 0.14 -16.23 15.47
N VAL A 93 0.20 -17.41 14.85
CA VAL A 93 -0.03 -17.57 13.40
C VAL A 93 -1.43 -17.10 13.00
N ASN A 94 -2.44 -17.38 13.83
CA ASN A 94 -3.80 -16.93 13.58
C ASN A 94 -3.93 -15.40 13.70
N LYS A 95 -3.24 -14.79 14.67
CA LYS A 95 -3.18 -13.31 14.78
C LYS A 95 -2.54 -12.69 13.53
N ILE A 96 -1.43 -13.25 13.03
CA ILE A 96 -0.79 -12.77 11.81
C ILE A 96 -1.72 -12.91 10.60
N LYS A 97 -2.39 -14.04 10.44
CA LYS A 97 -3.37 -14.25 9.35
C LYS A 97 -4.51 -13.25 9.42
N ASP A 98 -5.05 -12.98 10.61
CA ASP A 98 -6.12 -11.98 10.79
C ASP A 98 -5.65 -10.56 10.47
N ILE A 99 -4.44 -10.18 10.88
CA ILE A 99 -3.82 -8.89 10.52
C ILE A 99 -3.67 -8.76 9.00
N MET A 100 -3.19 -9.82 8.34
CA MET A 100 -3.01 -9.81 6.88
C MET A 100 -4.35 -9.69 6.16
N ASP A 101 -5.35 -10.47 6.58
CA ASP A 101 -6.71 -10.43 6.03
C ASP A 101 -7.32 -9.03 6.17
N GLN A 102 -7.27 -8.46 7.36
CA GLN A 102 -7.75 -7.11 7.63
C GLN A 102 -7.05 -6.06 6.77
N ALA A 103 -5.73 -6.13 6.65
CA ALA A 103 -4.95 -5.14 5.88
C ALA A 103 -5.18 -5.23 4.36
N LEU A 104 -5.49 -6.42 3.84
CA LEU A 104 -5.67 -6.65 2.40
C LEU A 104 -7.11 -6.43 1.94
N PHE A 105 -8.11 -6.79 2.77
CA PHE A 105 -9.48 -6.94 2.31
C PHE A 105 -10.52 -6.13 3.09
N HIS A 106 -10.17 -5.58 4.26
CA HIS A 106 -11.12 -4.94 5.18
C HIS A 106 -10.77 -3.49 5.52
N SER A 107 -10.30 -2.73 4.52
CA SER A 107 -9.98 -1.31 4.70
C SER A 107 -11.25 -0.47 4.87
N VAL A 108 -11.25 0.46 5.83
CA VAL A 108 -12.39 1.37 6.06
C VAL A 108 -12.27 2.60 5.18
N LEU A 109 -13.22 2.78 4.26
CA LEU A 109 -13.29 3.89 3.31
C LEU A 109 -14.44 4.85 3.69
N ASP A 110 -14.24 5.61 4.76
CA ASP A 110 -15.15 6.66 5.22
C ASP A 110 -14.62 8.08 4.92
N GLU A 111 -15.47 9.09 5.12
CA GLU A 111 -15.17 10.49 4.84
C GLU A 111 -14.00 11.04 5.69
N GLU A 112 -13.89 10.60 6.94
CA GLU A 112 -12.84 11.06 7.85
C GLU A 112 -11.48 10.56 7.36
N ASN A 113 -11.36 9.24 7.10
CA ASN A 113 -10.15 8.61 6.58
C ASN A 113 -9.76 9.20 5.20
N PHE A 114 -10.76 9.47 4.34
CA PHE A 114 -10.53 10.11 3.04
C PHE A 114 -9.90 11.49 3.20
N LYS A 115 -10.50 12.38 4.00
CA LYS A 115 -9.99 13.75 4.21
C LYS A 115 -8.57 13.75 4.77
N GLU A 116 -8.30 12.88 5.74
CA GLU A 116 -6.96 12.75 6.31
C GLU A 116 -5.97 12.23 5.26
N SER A 117 -6.33 11.23 4.46
CA SER A 117 -5.49 10.65 3.42
C SER A 117 -5.17 11.64 2.31
N VAL A 118 -6.15 12.44 1.89
CA VAL A 118 -5.97 13.55 0.94
C VAL A 118 -4.98 14.58 1.50
N TYR A 119 -5.15 14.98 2.77
CA TYR A 119 -4.24 15.92 3.43
C TYR A 119 -2.79 15.39 3.49
N LEU A 120 -2.60 14.13 3.86
CA LEU A 120 -1.28 13.51 3.93
C LEU A 120 -0.61 13.41 2.55
N LEU A 121 -1.37 13.00 1.52
CA LEU A 121 -0.85 12.96 0.16
C LEU A 121 -0.51 14.35 -0.37
N LYS A 122 -1.36 15.35 -0.12
CA LYS A 122 -1.10 16.75 -0.49
C LYS A 122 0.22 17.26 0.09
N ASN A 123 0.45 17.04 1.39
CA ASN A 123 1.68 17.47 2.05
C ASN A 123 2.91 16.76 1.47
N ARG A 124 2.79 15.46 1.15
CA ARG A 124 3.87 14.73 0.49
C ARG A 124 4.19 15.28 -0.89
N LEU A 125 3.16 15.57 -1.71
CA LEU A 125 3.35 16.14 -3.05
C LEU A 125 3.97 17.53 -2.99
N LEU A 126 3.57 18.38 -2.03
CA LEU A 126 4.18 19.68 -1.80
C LEU A 126 5.66 19.55 -1.39
N ALA A 127 5.97 18.68 -0.45
CA ALA A 127 7.35 18.45 -0.02
C ALA A 127 8.27 17.95 -1.15
N GLN A 128 7.73 17.23 -2.14
CA GLN A 128 8.50 16.81 -3.31
C GLN A 128 8.84 17.96 -4.27
N MET A 129 8.03 19.01 -4.28
CA MET A 129 8.29 20.21 -5.08
C MET A 129 9.45 21.05 -4.51
N ASP A 130 9.78 20.87 -3.23
CA ASP A 130 10.92 21.54 -2.57
C ASP A 130 12.26 20.84 -2.86
N ASP A 131 12.27 19.68 -3.52
CA ASP A 131 13.47 18.97 -3.95
C ASP A 131 13.75 19.23 -5.45
N PRO A 132 14.73 20.10 -5.80
CA PRO A 132 15.01 20.46 -7.19
C PRO A 132 15.45 19.28 -8.06
N ALA A 133 16.14 18.30 -7.49
CA ALA A 133 16.59 17.11 -8.23
C ALA A 133 15.39 16.23 -8.62
N ASN A 134 14.51 16.01 -7.68
CA ASN A 134 13.28 15.25 -7.92
C ASN A 134 12.35 15.96 -8.92
N LEU A 135 12.20 17.27 -8.76
CA LEU A 135 11.37 18.11 -9.62
C LEU A 135 11.89 18.12 -11.06
N SER A 136 13.22 18.25 -11.27
CA SER A 136 13.82 18.22 -12.60
C SER A 136 13.63 16.87 -13.30
N CYS A 137 13.76 15.75 -12.57
CA CYS A 137 13.47 14.42 -13.09
C CYS A 137 11.99 14.27 -13.49
N MET A 138 11.06 14.74 -12.64
CA MET A 138 9.63 14.70 -12.95
C MET A 138 9.32 15.45 -14.24
N TYR A 139 9.79 16.69 -14.38
CA TYR A 139 9.58 17.48 -15.61
C TYR A 139 10.22 16.83 -16.84
N ALA A 140 11.40 16.25 -16.71
CA ALA A 140 12.05 15.56 -17.81
C ALA A 140 11.19 14.37 -18.32
N PHE A 141 10.60 13.59 -17.41
CA PHE A 141 9.70 12.50 -17.78
C PHE A 141 8.37 12.99 -18.35
N GLU A 142 7.78 14.04 -17.79
CA GLU A 142 6.54 14.63 -18.31
C GLU A 142 6.71 15.19 -19.73
N MET A 143 7.89 15.79 -20.03
CA MET A 143 8.21 16.34 -21.34
C MET A 143 8.69 15.29 -22.34
N ALA A 144 9.14 14.11 -21.90
CA ALA A 144 9.70 13.09 -22.78
C ALA A 144 8.68 12.56 -23.77
N HIS A 145 7.43 12.31 -23.34
CA HIS A 145 6.35 11.85 -24.22
C HIS A 145 5.00 11.84 -23.52
N ASP A 146 4.12 12.77 -23.90
CA ASP A 146 2.81 12.99 -23.27
C ASP A 146 1.80 11.84 -23.36
N LYS A 147 2.02 10.88 -24.28
CA LYS A 147 1.15 9.70 -24.50
C LYS A 147 1.66 8.40 -23.86
N HIS A 148 2.85 8.41 -23.29
CA HIS A 148 3.41 7.23 -22.66
C HIS A 148 3.23 7.23 -21.14
N SER A 149 3.11 6.03 -20.56
CA SER A 149 3.02 5.82 -19.11
C SER A 149 4.20 6.40 -18.33
N ILE A 150 5.37 6.55 -18.97
CA ILE A 150 6.55 7.19 -18.35
C ILE A 150 6.30 8.65 -17.94
N SER A 151 5.40 9.36 -18.63
CA SER A 151 5.04 10.74 -18.30
C SER A 151 4.02 10.86 -17.16
N ILE A 152 3.53 9.74 -16.64
CA ILE A 152 2.54 9.75 -15.56
C ILE A 152 3.28 9.72 -14.22
N PRO A 153 3.14 10.74 -13.36
CA PRO A 153 3.76 10.72 -12.03
C PRO A 153 3.12 9.62 -11.17
N VAL A 154 3.94 8.66 -10.71
CA VAL A 154 3.46 7.52 -9.88
C VAL A 154 2.81 7.98 -8.58
N GLN A 155 3.21 9.14 -8.07
CA GLN A 155 2.66 9.71 -6.82
C GLN A 155 1.32 10.44 -7.02
N GLY A 156 0.83 10.57 -8.26
CA GLY A 156 -0.35 11.39 -8.59
C GLY A 156 -0.01 12.87 -8.74
N SER A 157 -1.03 13.71 -8.80
CA SER A 157 -0.88 15.16 -8.99
C SER A 157 -1.73 15.97 -8.01
N LEU A 158 -1.26 17.19 -7.67
CA LEU A 158 -2.03 18.14 -6.86
C LEU A 158 -3.34 18.55 -7.53
N LYS A 159 -3.31 18.74 -8.86
CA LYS A 159 -4.48 19.14 -9.65
C LYS A 159 -5.61 18.10 -9.55
N ASP A 160 -5.28 16.82 -9.70
CA ASP A 160 -6.28 15.75 -9.63
C ASP A 160 -6.82 15.60 -8.20
N LEU A 161 -5.96 15.88 -7.20
CA LEU A 161 -6.35 15.78 -5.80
C LEU A 161 -7.44 16.80 -5.41
N GLU A 162 -7.47 17.98 -6.06
CA GLU A 162 -8.47 19.03 -5.80
C GLU A 162 -9.90 18.62 -6.19
N THR A 163 -10.03 17.76 -7.19
CA THR A 163 -11.35 17.31 -7.71
C THR A 163 -11.72 15.90 -7.28
N LEU A 164 -10.80 15.21 -6.60
CA LEU A 164 -10.98 13.82 -6.20
C LEU A 164 -12.08 13.68 -5.15
N THR A 165 -12.92 12.66 -5.34
CA THR A 165 -14.01 12.33 -4.40
C THR A 165 -13.80 10.96 -3.75
N LEU A 166 -14.43 10.74 -2.60
CA LEU A 166 -14.44 9.42 -1.95
C LEU A 166 -15.04 8.34 -2.87
N LYS A 167 -15.99 8.72 -3.73
CA LYS A 167 -16.60 7.80 -4.71
C LYS A 167 -15.55 7.27 -5.70
N ASP A 168 -14.66 8.12 -6.19
CA ASP A 168 -13.60 7.73 -7.11
C ASP A 168 -12.64 6.73 -6.44
N VAL A 169 -12.27 6.99 -5.18
CA VAL A 169 -11.42 6.08 -4.41
C VAL A 169 -12.10 4.73 -4.17
N LYS A 170 -13.40 4.72 -3.88
CA LYS A 170 -14.18 3.47 -3.74
C LYS A 170 -14.24 2.66 -5.05
N GLN A 171 -14.32 3.32 -6.20
CA GLN A 171 -14.24 2.64 -7.50
C GLN A 171 -12.87 1.98 -7.71
N ILE A 172 -11.79 2.67 -7.35
CA ILE A 172 -10.43 2.10 -7.40
C ILE A 172 -10.28 0.94 -6.42
N TYR A 173 -10.88 1.02 -5.24
CA TYR A 173 -10.87 -0.10 -4.28
C TYR A 173 -11.59 -1.32 -4.83
N THR A 174 -12.76 -1.15 -5.46
CA THR A 174 -13.48 -2.26 -6.12
C THR A 174 -12.59 -2.89 -7.19
N LEU A 175 -11.97 -2.08 -8.05
CA LEU A 175 -11.04 -2.58 -9.06
C LEU A 175 -9.85 -3.34 -8.42
N TYR A 176 -9.26 -2.78 -7.36
CA TYR A 176 -8.19 -3.45 -6.60
C TYR A 176 -8.65 -4.82 -6.08
N MET A 177 -9.86 -4.91 -5.52
CA MET A 177 -10.41 -6.17 -4.99
C MET A 177 -10.62 -7.22 -6.07
N ASP A 178 -11.05 -6.84 -7.27
CA ASP A 178 -11.29 -7.73 -8.40
C ASP A 178 -9.99 -8.26 -9.04
N MET A 179 -8.86 -7.57 -8.86
CA MET A 179 -7.58 -8.00 -9.43
C MET A 179 -6.97 -9.18 -8.68
N ALA A 180 -6.26 -10.05 -9.42
CA ALA A 180 -5.55 -11.20 -8.84
C ALA A 180 -4.48 -10.78 -7.83
N LYS A 181 -4.43 -11.49 -6.70
CA LYS A 181 -3.43 -11.30 -5.63
C LYS A 181 -2.33 -12.34 -5.76
N HIS A 182 -1.09 -11.90 -5.91
CA HIS A 182 0.09 -12.75 -6.03
C HIS A 182 0.89 -12.70 -4.74
N PHE A 183 0.96 -13.82 -4.03
CA PHE A 183 1.69 -13.92 -2.77
C PHE A 183 3.10 -14.46 -2.98
N TYR A 184 4.05 -13.80 -2.35
CA TYR A 184 5.45 -14.19 -2.24
C TYR A 184 5.83 -14.26 -0.77
N ILE A 185 6.35 -15.39 -0.34
CA ILE A 185 6.74 -15.63 1.05
C ILE A 185 8.22 -15.95 1.07
N CYS A 186 8.96 -15.32 1.96
CA CYS A 186 10.38 -15.60 2.21
C CYS A 186 10.62 -15.71 3.70
N GLY A 187 11.13 -16.84 4.15
CA GLY A 187 11.39 -17.14 5.54
C GLY A 187 11.12 -18.59 5.88
N TYR A 188 10.97 -18.88 7.16
CA TYR A 188 10.61 -20.19 7.65
C TYR A 188 9.21 -20.15 8.29
N VAL A 189 8.30 -20.91 7.71
CA VAL A 189 6.93 -21.12 8.19
C VAL A 189 6.67 -22.62 8.09
N ASP A 190 6.36 -23.25 9.22
CA ASP A 190 5.92 -24.64 9.29
C ASP A 190 4.47 -24.80 8.87
#